data_a0075de24d9ff4a76778fc321594c051
#
_entry.id   a0075de24d9ff4a76778fc321594c051
#
_cell.length_a   1.000
_cell.length_b   1.000
_cell.length_c   1.000
_cell.angle_alpha   90.00
_cell.angle_beta   90.00
_cell.angle_gamma   90.00
#
_symmetry.space_group_name_H-M   'P 1'
#
loop_
_entity.id
_entity.type
_entity.pdbx_description
1 polymer ?
#
loop_
_entity_poly.entity_id
_entity_poly.type
_entity_poly.pdbx_seq_one_letter_code
_entity_poly.pdbx_strand_id
1 'polypeptide(L)'
;LSGAAQADLSVDLQQLTSWFSGEWNNNEQVWQQKIDAGDVKLLVKQDLVEHVHEVVSSLKLPQFGTHVFYVQQSSGMERTQIKSQRLLRFEVDSAAQAIRQDSFALKEPARFVDLHLNPTEMSRLTSADLIPVPDGCAIYWRYDAAMKTFHGASQTGKCFDSAIRPGQVLVVTHSSTLNATFFSQLSQTRDASGQLLQGNRTDTAVRSRKARFFEGWLWFRNAGPSSSPEDKNTSFTAKYMMHTEGQRMPVLFQDGSPSPYLIELATLTYQNTRKPVLKFTLMDSTTLKTLTYVWANAD
;
A
#
# COMPACT_ATOMS: atom_id res chain seq x y z
N LEU A 1 17.42 35.54 0.56
CA LEU A 1 16.54 34.66 1.34
C LEU A 1 15.85 33.57 0.50
N SER A 2 15.59 33.84 -0.79
CA SER A 2 14.87 32.90 -1.69
C SER A 2 15.69 31.64 -2.05
N GLY A 3 17.00 31.72 -2.14
CA GLY A 3 17.84 30.60 -2.58
C GLY A 3 17.97 29.47 -1.57
N ALA A 4 18.04 29.77 -0.27
CA ALA A 4 18.13 28.74 0.77
C ALA A 4 16.83 27.93 0.90
N ALA A 5 15.66 28.62 0.87
CA ALA A 5 14.36 27.95 0.94
C ALA A 5 14.11 27.01 -0.27
N GLN A 6 14.60 27.37 -1.46
CA GLN A 6 14.46 26.55 -2.65
C GLN A 6 15.42 25.34 -2.64
N ALA A 7 16.62 25.50 -2.08
CA ALA A 7 17.55 24.38 -1.88
C ALA A 7 16.99 23.35 -0.91
N ASP A 8 16.35 23.78 0.18
CA ASP A 8 15.69 22.91 1.15
C ASP A 8 14.56 22.11 0.50
N LEU A 9 13.68 22.74 -0.30
CA LEU A 9 12.59 22.05 -0.99
C LEU A 9 13.08 20.99 -1.99
N SER A 10 14.24 21.19 -2.62
CA SER A 10 14.81 20.17 -3.49
C SER A 10 15.33 18.94 -2.73
N VAL A 11 15.90 19.15 -1.55
CA VAL A 11 16.32 18.08 -0.65
C VAL A 11 15.09 17.35 -0.10
N ASP A 12 14.09 18.10 0.31
CA ASP A 12 12.82 17.55 0.78
C ASP A 12 12.11 16.72 -0.30
N LEU A 13 12.13 17.17 -1.56
CA LEU A 13 11.58 16.41 -2.68
C LEU A 13 12.30 15.07 -2.88
N GLN A 14 13.62 15.05 -2.81
CA GLN A 14 14.40 13.81 -2.91
C GLN A 14 14.08 12.87 -1.73
N GLN A 15 14.00 13.40 -0.53
CA GLN A 15 13.67 12.62 0.67
C GLN A 15 12.24 12.08 0.60
N LEU A 16 11.26 12.93 0.27
CA LEU A 16 9.85 12.53 0.12
C LEU A 16 9.71 11.38 -0.88
N THR A 17 10.29 11.53 -2.08
CA THR A 17 10.19 10.54 -3.14
C THR A 17 10.91 9.24 -2.81
N SER A 18 12.03 9.30 -2.09
CA SER A 18 12.75 8.13 -1.58
C SER A 18 11.90 7.37 -0.53
N TRP A 19 11.27 8.10 0.40
CA TRP A 19 10.42 7.47 1.40
C TRP A 19 9.12 6.93 0.81
N PHE A 20 8.55 7.65 -0.17
CA PHE A 20 7.29 7.28 -0.80
C PHE A 20 7.38 5.96 -1.58
N SER A 21 8.50 5.71 -2.26
CA SER A 21 8.75 4.50 -3.04
C SER A 21 8.77 3.23 -2.18
N GLY A 22 8.18 2.15 -2.67
CA GLY A 22 8.16 0.83 -2.03
C GLY A 22 6.76 0.24 -1.93
N GLU A 23 6.59 -0.75 -1.09
CA GLU A 23 5.30 -1.37 -0.83
C GLU A 23 4.80 -0.98 0.57
N TRP A 24 3.51 -0.66 0.65
CA TRP A 24 2.84 -0.21 1.84
C TRP A 24 1.63 -1.09 2.14
N ASN A 25 1.44 -1.45 3.40
CA ASN A 25 0.35 -2.33 3.78
C ASN A 25 -0.15 -2.01 5.19
N ASN A 26 -1.48 -2.02 5.37
CA ASN A 26 -2.11 -1.75 6.65
C ASN A 26 -2.53 -3.02 7.42
N ASN A 27 -1.89 -4.15 7.14
CA ASN A 27 -2.20 -5.44 7.77
C ASN A 27 -2.27 -5.36 9.31
N GLU A 28 -1.32 -4.67 9.94
CA GLU A 28 -1.34 -4.50 11.39
C GLU A 28 -2.57 -3.74 11.87
N GLN A 29 -2.97 -2.67 11.19
CA GLN A 29 -4.17 -1.92 11.53
C GLN A 29 -5.42 -2.79 11.43
N VAL A 30 -5.55 -3.58 10.36
CA VAL A 30 -6.68 -4.48 10.15
C VAL A 30 -6.70 -5.61 11.18
N TRP A 31 -5.52 -6.15 11.50
CA TRP A 31 -5.39 -7.15 12.55
C TRP A 31 -5.79 -6.60 13.92
N GLN A 32 -5.30 -5.40 14.28
CA GLN A 32 -5.62 -4.74 15.54
C GLN A 32 -7.11 -4.46 15.68
N GLN A 33 -7.76 -3.96 14.63
CA GLN A 33 -9.22 -3.76 14.61
C GLN A 33 -10.00 -5.03 14.95
N LYS A 34 -9.56 -6.19 14.46
CA LYS A 34 -10.20 -7.48 14.75
C LYS A 34 -10.01 -7.91 16.21
N ILE A 35 -8.84 -7.61 16.78
CA ILE A 35 -8.56 -7.91 18.20
C ILE A 35 -9.41 -7.01 19.10
N ASP A 36 -9.44 -5.70 18.82
CA ASP A 36 -10.14 -4.71 19.65
C ASP A 36 -11.67 -4.91 19.61
N ALA A 37 -12.17 -5.41 18.51
CA ALA A 37 -13.58 -5.67 18.32
C ALA A 37 -14.15 -6.83 19.16
N GLY A 38 -13.31 -7.77 19.57
CA GLY A 38 -13.69 -8.97 20.32
C GLY A 38 -14.72 -9.85 19.60
N ASP A 39 -15.91 -9.32 19.34
CA ASP A 39 -16.94 -9.97 18.53
C ASP A 39 -17.18 -9.17 17.23
N VAL A 40 -16.67 -9.68 16.12
CA VAL A 40 -16.74 -9.06 14.78
C VAL A 40 -18.18 -8.77 14.33
N LYS A 41 -19.19 -9.43 14.91
CA LYS A 41 -20.61 -9.21 14.58
C LYS A 41 -21.14 -7.86 15.02
N LEU A 42 -20.47 -7.19 15.96
CA LEU A 42 -20.88 -5.88 16.47
C LEU A 42 -20.34 -4.72 15.65
N LEU A 43 -19.40 -4.96 14.72
CA LEU A 43 -18.80 -3.92 13.91
C LEU A 43 -19.61 -3.68 12.65
N VAL A 44 -20.04 -2.45 12.46
CA VAL A 44 -20.60 -2.01 11.18
C VAL A 44 -19.45 -1.98 10.16
N LYS A 45 -19.57 -2.75 9.09
CA LYS A 45 -18.52 -2.88 8.05
C LYS A 45 -17.99 -1.54 7.52
N GLN A 46 -18.82 -0.50 7.56
CA GLN A 46 -18.48 0.86 7.10
C GLN A 46 -17.57 1.62 8.07
N ASP A 47 -17.42 1.16 9.30
CA ASP A 47 -16.57 1.79 10.33
C ASP A 47 -15.19 1.14 10.40
N LEU A 48 -14.98 0.04 9.66
CA LEU A 48 -13.71 -0.64 9.58
C LEU A 48 -12.86 -0.09 8.43
N VAL A 49 -11.58 0.07 8.69
CA VAL A 49 -10.60 0.31 7.64
C VAL A 49 -10.38 -1.00 6.89
N GLU A 50 -10.60 -1.00 5.58
CA GLU A 50 -10.36 -2.16 4.73
C GLU A 50 -8.86 -2.47 4.64
N HIS A 51 -8.53 -3.73 4.34
CA HIS A 51 -7.16 -4.11 4.03
C HIS A 51 -6.72 -3.49 2.71
N VAL A 52 -5.61 -2.77 2.77
CA VAL A 52 -5.01 -2.09 1.62
C VAL A 52 -3.55 -2.50 1.51
N HIS A 53 -3.18 -2.92 0.31
CA HIS A 53 -1.80 -3.08 -0.11
C HIS A 53 -1.54 -2.13 -1.28
N GLU A 54 -0.48 -1.33 -1.18
CA GLU A 54 -0.14 -0.32 -2.17
C GLU A 54 1.30 -0.51 -2.63
N VAL A 55 1.48 -0.70 -3.94
CA VAL A 55 2.79 -0.69 -4.60
C VAL A 55 3.04 0.69 -5.17
N VAL A 56 4.14 1.31 -4.78
CA VAL A 56 4.58 2.63 -5.25
C VAL A 56 5.93 2.46 -5.93
N SER A 57 5.95 2.56 -7.24
CA SER A 57 7.15 2.36 -8.05
C SER A 57 7.52 3.61 -8.84
N SER A 58 8.77 4.06 -8.70
CA SER A 58 9.29 5.15 -9.52
C SER A 58 9.43 4.71 -10.97
N LEU A 59 8.93 5.53 -11.90
CA LEU A 59 8.99 5.28 -13.32
C LEU A 59 9.90 6.29 -14.02
N LYS A 60 10.68 5.81 -15.00
CA LYS A 60 11.48 6.67 -15.88
C LYS A 60 10.63 7.10 -17.08
N LEU A 61 9.81 8.11 -16.89
CA LEU A 61 8.88 8.65 -17.89
C LEU A 61 9.11 10.16 -18.06
N PRO A 62 10.21 10.59 -18.72
CA PRO A 62 10.60 12.00 -18.82
C PRO A 62 9.53 12.89 -19.46
N GLN A 63 8.66 12.34 -20.31
CA GLN A 63 7.54 13.06 -20.91
C GLN A 63 6.47 13.51 -19.89
N PHE A 64 6.48 12.93 -18.67
CA PHE A 64 5.56 13.30 -17.59
C PHE A 64 6.23 14.05 -16.44
N GLY A 65 7.57 14.09 -16.40
CA GLY A 65 8.36 14.78 -15.38
C GLY A 65 9.51 13.95 -14.84
N THR A 66 10.22 14.50 -13.87
CA THR A 66 11.42 13.87 -13.29
C THR A 66 11.04 12.86 -12.18
N HIS A 67 10.04 13.17 -11.38
CA HIS A 67 9.61 12.35 -10.25
C HIS A 67 8.20 11.81 -10.51
N VAL A 68 8.13 10.74 -11.30
CA VAL A 68 6.88 10.08 -11.69
C VAL A 68 6.80 8.72 -11.01
N PHE A 69 5.66 8.41 -10.44
CA PHE A 69 5.39 7.16 -9.75
C PHE A 69 4.13 6.50 -10.29
N TYR A 70 4.20 5.20 -10.47
CA TYR A 70 3.05 4.35 -10.61
C TYR A 70 2.61 3.88 -9.23
N VAL A 71 1.32 3.97 -8.97
CA VAL A 71 0.71 3.49 -7.73
C VAL A 71 -0.39 2.51 -8.08
N GLN A 72 -0.28 1.30 -7.57
CA GLN A 72 -1.31 0.27 -7.67
C GLN A 72 -1.76 -0.13 -6.27
N GLN A 73 -3.04 0.00 -6.03
CA GLN A 73 -3.66 -0.37 -4.77
C GLN A 73 -4.51 -1.63 -4.95
N SER A 74 -4.32 -2.59 -4.08
CA SER A 74 -5.09 -3.83 -4.04
C SER A 74 -5.65 -4.08 -2.65
N SER A 75 -6.65 -4.96 -2.55
CA SER A 75 -7.22 -5.42 -1.29
C SER A 75 -7.14 -6.93 -1.17
N GLY A 76 -7.30 -7.42 0.07
CA GLY A 76 -7.17 -8.84 0.40
C GLY A 76 -5.70 -9.27 0.57
N MET A 77 -5.51 -10.35 1.29
CA MET A 77 -4.18 -10.86 1.64
C MET A 77 -3.46 -11.48 0.43
N GLU A 78 -4.21 -11.93 -0.56
CA GLU A 78 -3.69 -12.49 -1.82
C GLU A 78 -3.45 -11.42 -2.89
N ARG A 79 -3.79 -10.14 -2.64
CA ARG A 79 -3.61 -8.98 -3.55
C ARG A 79 -4.27 -9.16 -4.94
N THR A 80 -5.25 -10.03 -5.06
CA THR A 80 -5.90 -10.35 -6.35
C THR A 80 -6.92 -9.29 -6.80
N GLN A 81 -7.40 -8.47 -5.85
CA GLN A 81 -8.41 -7.45 -6.12
C GLN A 81 -7.76 -6.08 -6.26
N ILE A 82 -7.47 -5.67 -7.49
CA ILE A 82 -6.97 -4.33 -7.78
C ILE A 82 -8.11 -3.32 -7.59
N LYS A 83 -7.89 -2.33 -6.76
CA LYS A 83 -8.85 -1.27 -6.42
C LYS A 83 -8.65 -0.01 -7.23
N SER A 84 -7.39 0.39 -7.40
CA SER A 84 -7.05 1.58 -8.17
C SER A 84 -5.63 1.51 -8.72
N GLN A 85 -5.44 2.24 -9.82
CA GLN A 85 -4.14 2.46 -10.44
C GLN A 85 -4.06 3.91 -10.89
N ARG A 86 -2.93 4.54 -10.66
CA ARG A 86 -2.72 5.96 -10.99
C ARG A 86 -1.25 6.25 -11.22
N LEU A 87 -0.98 7.34 -11.93
CA LEU A 87 0.32 7.97 -11.92
C LEU A 87 0.30 9.16 -10.96
N LEU A 88 1.40 9.36 -10.28
CA LEU A 88 1.66 10.55 -9.47
C LEU A 88 2.89 11.26 -10.01
N ARG A 89 2.87 12.59 -10.00
CA ARG A 89 4.02 13.43 -10.31
C ARG A 89 4.29 14.33 -9.11
N PHE A 90 5.55 14.42 -8.74
CA PHE A 90 6.00 15.33 -7.69
C PHE A 90 6.92 16.40 -8.27
N GLU A 91 6.70 17.63 -7.85
CA GLU A 91 7.53 18.79 -8.24
C GLU A 91 7.57 19.84 -7.12
N VAL A 92 8.61 20.65 -7.11
CA VAL A 92 8.70 21.79 -6.19
C VAL A 92 7.74 22.88 -6.65
N ASP A 93 6.85 23.31 -5.77
CA ASP A 93 6.05 24.53 -5.93
C ASP A 93 6.62 25.63 -5.05
N SER A 94 7.45 26.49 -5.65
CA SER A 94 8.10 27.59 -4.93
C SER A 94 7.11 28.66 -4.46
N ALA A 95 5.97 28.82 -5.12
CA ALA A 95 4.94 29.77 -4.73
C ALA A 95 4.19 29.29 -3.49
N ALA A 96 3.89 28.01 -3.41
CA ALA A 96 3.24 27.37 -2.27
C ALA A 96 4.21 27.02 -1.14
N GLN A 97 5.53 27.15 -1.36
CA GLN A 97 6.58 26.69 -0.44
C GLN A 97 6.33 25.24 0.00
N ALA A 98 6.12 24.34 -0.97
CA ALA A 98 5.76 22.95 -0.75
C ALA A 98 6.20 22.09 -1.94
N ILE A 99 6.12 20.77 -1.73
CA ILE A 99 6.20 19.81 -2.84
C ILE A 99 4.78 19.53 -3.30
N ARG A 100 4.47 19.81 -4.55
CA ARG A 100 3.19 19.53 -5.18
C ARG A 100 3.17 18.11 -5.72
N GLN A 101 2.11 17.38 -5.43
CA GLN A 101 1.79 16.09 -5.99
C GLN A 101 0.56 16.21 -6.87
N ASP A 102 0.71 15.96 -8.16
CA ASP A 102 -0.39 15.80 -9.11
C ASP A 102 -0.73 14.33 -9.26
N SER A 103 -1.99 14.03 -9.50
CA SER A 103 -2.50 12.68 -9.74
C SER A 103 -3.13 12.56 -11.12
N PHE A 104 -2.96 11.39 -11.74
CA PHE A 104 -3.55 11.06 -13.04
C PHE A 104 -4.18 9.68 -12.94
N ALA A 105 -5.47 9.57 -13.23
CA ALA A 105 -6.12 8.29 -13.40
C ALA A 105 -5.77 7.70 -14.77
N LEU A 106 -5.82 6.37 -14.89
CA LEU A 106 -5.63 5.66 -16.16
C LEU A 106 -6.99 5.44 -16.81
N LYS A 107 -7.13 5.76 -18.13
CA LYS A 107 -8.38 5.55 -18.87
C LYS A 107 -8.75 4.08 -19.02
N GLU A 108 -7.74 3.24 -19.23
CA GLU A 108 -7.86 1.79 -19.38
C GLU A 108 -7.04 1.06 -18.32
N PRO A 109 -7.47 1.08 -17.05
CA PRO A 109 -6.66 0.58 -15.95
C PRO A 109 -6.28 -0.90 -16.10
N ALA A 110 -7.14 -1.73 -16.70
CA ALA A 110 -6.87 -3.16 -16.92
C ALA A 110 -5.64 -3.42 -17.79
N ARG A 111 -5.31 -2.51 -18.72
CA ARG A 111 -4.12 -2.59 -19.58
C ARG A 111 -2.83 -2.34 -18.78
N PHE A 112 -2.92 -1.59 -17.71
CA PHE A 112 -1.77 -1.10 -16.95
C PHE A 112 -1.59 -1.79 -15.61
N VAL A 113 -2.17 -2.98 -15.46
CA VAL A 113 -1.92 -3.84 -14.28
C VAL A 113 -0.44 -4.16 -14.21
N ASP A 114 0.15 -3.98 -13.03
CA ASP A 114 1.59 -4.20 -12.78
C ASP A 114 2.51 -3.50 -13.78
N LEU A 115 2.13 -2.29 -14.20
CA LEU A 115 2.87 -1.49 -15.20
C LEU A 115 4.36 -1.36 -14.85
N HIS A 116 4.69 -1.27 -13.57
CA HIS A 116 6.07 -1.18 -13.09
C HIS A 116 6.93 -2.42 -13.39
N LEU A 117 6.30 -3.56 -13.66
CA LEU A 117 6.95 -4.81 -14.06
C LEU A 117 6.95 -5.02 -15.58
N ASN A 118 6.28 -4.13 -16.34
CA ASN A 118 6.12 -4.27 -17.79
C ASN A 118 6.76 -3.09 -18.55
N PRO A 119 8.08 -3.14 -18.84
CA PRO A 119 8.77 -2.07 -19.56
C PRO A 119 8.17 -1.75 -20.94
N THR A 120 7.61 -2.76 -21.62
CA THR A 120 7.01 -2.58 -22.94
C THR A 120 5.74 -1.72 -22.88
N GLU A 121 4.81 -2.02 -21.98
CA GLU A 121 3.63 -1.18 -21.80
C GLU A 121 3.97 0.17 -21.19
N MET A 122 4.96 0.23 -20.30
CA MET A 122 5.44 1.49 -19.75
C MET A 122 5.95 2.44 -20.85
N SER A 123 6.69 1.91 -21.85
CA SER A 123 7.21 2.74 -22.96
C SER A 123 6.11 3.24 -23.92
N ARG A 124 4.94 2.61 -23.92
CA ARG A 124 3.78 2.98 -24.75
C ARG A 124 2.85 3.97 -24.08
N LEU A 125 3.05 4.25 -22.79
CA LEU A 125 2.19 5.15 -22.04
C LEU A 125 2.34 6.59 -22.55
N THR A 126 1.20 7.20 -22.88
CA THR A 126 1.12 8.57 -23.40
C THR A 126 0.18 9.43 -22.56
N SER A 127 0.19 10.74 -22.75
CA SER A 127 -0.78 11.65 -22.10
C SER A 127 -2.25 11.35 -22.51
N ALA A 128 -2.44 10.74 -23.68
CA ALA A 128 -3.78 10.33 -24.12
C ALA A 128 -4.38 9.21 -23.27
N ASP A 129 -3.55 8.41 -22.58
CA ASP A 129 -3.98 7.34 -21.69
C ASP A 129 -4.36 7.85 -20.27
N LEU A 130 -4.11 9.13 -20.00
CA LEU A 130 -4.27 9.72 -18.67
C LEU A 130 -5.48 10.64 -18.56
N ILE A 131 -6.08 10.67 -17.39
CA ILE A 131 -7.10 11.64 -16.98
C ILE A 131 -6.50 12.42 -15.81
N PRO A 132 -6.16 13.71 -15.98
CA PRO A 132 -5.66 14.50 -14.86
C PRO A 132 -6.76 14.71 -13.82
N VAL A 133 -6.38 14.60 -12.56
CA VAL A 133 -7.24 15.04 -11.46
C VAL A 133 -7.28 16.57 -11.47
N PRO A 134 -8.45 17.21 -11.15
CA PRO A 134 -8.58 18.67 -11.18
C PRO A 134 -7.50 19.38 -10.36
N ASP A 135 -7.04 20.54 -10.81
CA ASP A 135 -5.94 21.30 -10.19
C ASP A 135 -6.14 21.56 -8.70
N GLY A 136 -7.36 21.85 -8.27
CA GLY A 136 -7.69 22.03 -6.86
C GLY A 136 -7.49 20.77 -5.97
N CYS A 137 -7.24 19.61 -6.58
CA CYS A 137 -7.05 18.33 -5.90
C CYS A 137 -5.58 17.93 -5.75
N ALA A 138 -4.64 18.78 -6.18
CA ALA A 138 -3.23 18.54 -5.92
C ALA A 138 -2.96 18.49 -4.41
N ILE A 139 -2.04 17.60 -4.00
CA ILE A 139 -1.61 17.47 -2.60
C ILE A 139 -0.32 18.24 -2.42
N TYR A 140 -0.27 19.05 -1.37
CA TYR A 140 0.90 19.85 -1.02
C TYR A 140 1.58 19.29 0.22
N TRP A 141 2.82 18.83 0.04
CA TRP A 141 3.64 18.20 1.07
C TRP A 141 4.62 19.19 1.68
N ARG A 142 4.76 19.16 3.00
CA ARG A 142 5.76 19.93 3.77
C ARG A 142 6.43 19.02 4.78
N TYR A 143 7.74 19.20 4.93
CA TYR A 143 8.51 18.47 5.92
C TYR A 143 8.42 19.12 7.28
N ASP A 144 8.11 18.33 8.30
CA ASP A 144 8.23 18.71 9.71
C ASP A 144 9.50 18.10 10.28
N ALA A 145 10.51 18.92 10.49
CA ALA A 145 11.82 18.48 11.00
C ALA A 145 11.77 17.99 12.45
N ALA A 146 10.85 18.54 13.27
CA ALA A 146 10.69 18.11 14.66
C ALA A 146 10.09 16.70 14.75
N MET A 147 9.12 16.42 13.91
CA MET A 147 8.44 15.12 13.82
C MET A 147 9.14 14.14 12.88
N LYS A 148 10.11 14.61 12.08
CA LYS A 148 10.76 13.84 10.99
C LYS A 148 9.73 13.19 10.08
N THR A 149 8.74 13.96 9.65
CA THR A 149 7.56 13.47 8.93
C THR A 149 7.15 14.48 7.87
N PHE A 150 6.73 14.03 6.71
CA PHE A 150 6.03 14.84 5.73
C PHE A 150 4.53 14.87 6.02
N HIS A 151 3.94 16.05 5.91
CA HIS A 151 2.49 16.27 5.95
C HIS A 151 2.02 16.72 4.58
N GLY A 152 1.09 15.97 3.99
CA GLY A 152 0.47 16.24 2.71
C GLY A 152 -1.02 16.52 2.87
N ALA A 153 -1.54 17.54 2.21
CA ALA A 153 -2.97 17.83 2.20
C ALA A 153 -3.40 18.46 0.88
N SER A 154 -4.65 18.18 0.46
CA SER A 154 -5.31 18.98 -0.58
C SER A 154 -5.69 20.36 -0.03
N GLN A 155 -5.85 21.34 -0.91
CA GLN A 155 -6.31 22.66 -0.50
C GLN A 155 -7.77 22.60 -0.08
N THR A 156 -8.04 23.07 1.13
CA THR A 156 -9.38 23.05 1.72
C THR A 156 -10.39 23.75 0.81
N GLY A 157 -11.49 23.05 0.48
CA GLY A 157 -12.59 23.57 -0.29
C GLY A 157 -12.27 23.85 -1.77
N LYS A 158 -11.15 23.37 -2.30
CA LYS A 158 -10.77 23.58 -3.71
C LYS A 158 -10.80 22.31 -4.56
N CYS A 159 -10.78 21.12 -3.94
CA CYS A 159 -10.86 19.86 -4.66
C CYS A 159 -12.32 19.48 -4.86
N PHE A 160 -12.76 19.51 -6.11
CA PHE A 160 -14.11 19.15 -6.49
C PHE A 160 -14.05 18.00 -7.50
N ASP A 161 -14.81 16.96 -7.25
CA ASP A 161 -14.94 15.82 -8.16
C ASP A 161 -16.41 15.69 -8.62
N SER A 162 -16.62 15.69 -9.92
CA SER A 162 -17.93 15.44 -10.53
C SER A 162 -18.02 14.03 -11.15
N ALA A 163 -16.92 13.27 -11.20
CA ALA A 163 -16.89 11.97 -11.85
C ALA A 163 -17.67 10.91 -11.05
N ILE A 164 -17.70 11.00 -9.73
CA ILE A 164 -18.39 10.05 -8.85
C ILE A 164 -19.92 10.14 -9.02
N ARG A 165 -20.45 11.37 -9.19
CA ARG A 165 -21.87 11.62 -9.43
C ARG A 165 -22.02 12.76 -10.45
N PRO A 166 -22.24 12.46 -11.74
CA PRO A 166 -22.44 13.47 -12.77
C PRO A 166 -23.55 14.47 -12.39
N GLY A 167 -23.25 15.77 -12.52
CA GLY A 167 -24.17 16.85 -12.17
C GLY A 167 -24.20 17.27 -10.70
N GLN A 168 -23.42 16.62 -9.83
CA GLN A 168 -23.27 17.04 -8.45
C GLN A 168 -21.84 17.54 -8.20
N VAL A 169 -21.73 18.60 -7.41
CA VAL A 169 -20.43 19.07 -6.92
C VAL A 169 -20.09 18.34 -5.63
N LEU A 170 -19.06 17.53 -5.67
CA LEU A 170 -18.57 16.79 -4.52
C LEU A 170 -17.27 17.41 -4.03
N VAL A 171 -17.16 17.60 -2.72
CA VAL A 171 -15.95 18.12 -2.09
C VAL A 171 -15.09 16.95 -1.65
N VAL A 172 -13.85 16.90 -2.15
CA VAL A 172 -12.86 15.90 -1.75
C VAL A 172 -11.85 16.55 -0.82
N THR A 173 -11.60 15.89 0.30
CA THR A 173 -10.52 16.26 1.22
C THR A 173 -9.52 15.13 1.30
N HIS A 174 -8.24 15.48 1.32
CA HIS A 174 -7.16 14.53 1.49
C HIS A 174 -6.16 15.05 2.50
N SER A 175 -5.75 14.18 3.43
CA SER A 175 -4.64 14.42 4.33
C SER A 175 -3.79 13.17 4.45
N SER A 176 -2.47 13.36 4.52
CA SER A 176 -1.50 12.28 4.62
C SER A 176 -0.35 12.65 5.54
N THR A 177 0.25 11.62 6.15
CA THR A 177 1.55 11.74 6.81
C THR A 177 2.46 10.62 6.34
N LEU A 178 3.73 10.94 6.07
CA LEU A 178 4.71 10.00 5.57
C LEU A 178 6.04 10.16 6.30
N ASN A 179 6.59 9.05 6.75
CA ASN A 179 8.00 8.95 7.13
C ASN A 179 8.64 7.70 6.51
N ALA A 180 9.86 7.37 6.88
CA ALA A 180 10.59 6.25 6.28
C ALA A 180 9.91 4.88 6.43
N THR A 181 9.02 4.72 7.42
CA THR A 181 8.43 3.42 7.81
C THR A 181 6.91 3.39 7.84
N PHE A 182 6.25 4.55 7.96
CA PHE A 182 4.80 4.66 8.04
C PHE A 182 4.24 5.66 7.03
N PHE A 183 3.12 5.29 6.45
CA PHE A 183 2.32 6.12 5.57
C PHE A 183 0.86 6.08 6.03
N SER A 184 0.32 7.23 6.40
CA SER A 184 -1.06 7.38 6.83
C SER A 184 -1.82 8.25 5.84
N GLN A 185 -3.02 7.84 5.44
CA GLN A 185 -3.84 8.52 4.44
C GLN A 185 -5.30 8.57 4.91
N LEU A 186 -5.90 9.76 4.83
CA LEU A 186 -7.33 9.96 5.00
C LEU A 186 -7.86 10.70 3.77
N SER A 187 -8.77 10.08 3.05
CA SER A 187 -9.47 10.70 1.92
C SER A 187 -10.97 10.58 2.14
N GLN A 188 -11.68 11.67 1.97
CA GLN A 188 -13.13 11.74 2.15
C GLN A 188 -13.76 12.53 1.02
N THR A 189 -14.91 12.04 0.55
CA THR A 189 -15.76 12.74 -0.40
C THR A 189 -17.11 13.03 0.24
N ARG A 190 -17.49 14.28 0.23
CA ARG A 190 -18.76 14.77 0.79
C ARG A 190 -19.58 15.49 -0.29
N ASP A 191 -20.89 15.41 -0.17
CA ASP A 191 -21.79 16.22 -1.01
C ASP A 191 -21.90 17.67 -0.50
N ALA A 192 -22.66 18.48 -1.21
CA ALA A 192 -22.88 19.89 -0.86
C ALA A 192 -23.57 20.09 0.51
N SER A 193 -24.27 19.07 1.03
CA SER A 193 -24.87 19.09 2.37
C SER A 193 -23.88 18.69 3.48
N GLY A 194 -22.68 18.26 3.10
CA GLY A 194 -21.67 17.73 4.02
C GLY A 194 -21.81 16.24 4.34
N GLN A 195 -22.75 15.53 3.71
CA GLN A 195 -22.93 14.10 3.90
C GLN A 195 -21.72 13.33 3.32
N LEU A 196 -21.15 12.42 4.11
CA LEU A 196 -20.07 11.56 3.68
C LEU A 196 -20.59 10.54 2.66
N LEU A 197 -20.00 10.53 1.45
CA LEU A 197 -20.29 9.62 0.37
C LEU A 197 -19.23 8.53 0.21
N GLN A 198 -17.96 8.89 0.40
CA GLN A 198 -16.81 7.97 0.39
C GLN A 198 -15.86 8.31 1.53
N GLY A 199 -15.18 7.30 2.04
CA GLY A 199 -14.25 7.38 3.16
C GLY A 199 -14.78 6.66 4.39
N ASN A 200 -13.99 6.65 5.44
CA ASN A 200 -14.35 6.04 6.71
C ASN A 200 -15.21 7.01 7.55
N ARG A 201 -16.31 6.51 8.14
CA ARG A 201 -17.24 7.33 8.94
C ARG A 201 -16.63 7.84 10.23
N THR A 202 -15.66 7.14 10.77
CA THR A 202 -14.98 7.50 12.03
C THR A 202 -13.78 8.42 11.81
N ASP A 203 -13.60 8.95 10.59
CA ASP A 203 -12.43 9.76 10.21
C ASP A 203 -11.08 9.06 10.48
N THR A 204 -11.11 7.73 10.48
CA THR A 204 -9.93 6.93 10.73
C THR A 204 -9.09 6.80 9.46
N ALA A 205 -7.86 7.29 9.53
CA ALA A 205 -6.91 7.18 8.43
C ALA A 205 -6.48 5.71 8.20
N VAL A 206 -6.25 5.34 6.94
CA VAL A 206 -5.52 4.13 6.59
C VAL A 206 -4.06 4.30 7.01
N ARG A 207 -3.56 3.46 7.89
CA ARG A 207 -2.19 3.51 8.41
C ARG A 207 -1.41 2.29 7.94
N SER A 208 -0.55 2.52 6.95
CA SER A 208 0.28 1.49 6.34
C SER A 208 1.69 1.54 6.88
N ARG A 209 2.31 0.36 6.99
CA ARG A 209 3.72 0.21 7.25
C ARG A 209 4.44 -0.12 5.96
N LYS A 210 5.68 0.36 5.82
CA LYS A 210 6.53 0.02 4.69
C LYS A 210 6.96 -1.44 4.80
N ALA A 211 6.70 -2.22 3.77
CA ALA A 211 7.10 -3.61 3.71
C ALA A 211 8.62 -3.76 3.59
N ARG A 212 9.18 -4.66 4.38
CA ARG A 212 10.56 -5.15 4.25
C ARG A 212 10.51 -6.53 3.62
N PHE A 213 11.43 -6.83 2.73
CA PHE A 213 11.47 -8.10 2.03
C PHE A 213 12.57 -8.99 2.59
N PHE A 214 12.25 -10.26 2.77
CA PHE A 214 13.15 -11.29 3.22
C PHE A 214 13.13 -12.46 2.26
N GLU A 215 14.31 -12.90 1.90
CA GLU A 215 14.52 -14.15 1.20
C GLU A 215 14.70 -15.26 2.22
N GLY A 216 13.96 -16.35 2.06
CA GLY A 216 14.00 -17.51 2.94
C GLY A 216 13.97 -18.81 2.17
N TRP A 217 14.38 -19.87 2.86
CA TRP A 217 14.37 -21.22 2.33
C TRP A 217 13.47 -22.07 3.20
N LEU A 218 12.60 -22.84 2.56
CA LEU A 218 11.81 -23.86 3.23
C LEU A 218 12.29 -25.23 2.75
N TRP A 219 12.57 -26.09 3.71
CA TRP A 219 12.88 -27.48 3.43
C TRP A 219 11.65 -28.33 3.69
N PHE A 220 11.29 -29.16 2.71
CA PHE A 220 10.14 -30.05 2.75
C PHE A 220 10.60 -31.49 2.75
N ARG A 221 10.01 -32.26 3.63
CA ARG A 221 10.10 -33.71 3.63
C ARG A 221 8.81 -34.27 3.04
N ASN A 222 8.88 -35.30 2.21
CA ASN A 222 7.72 -35.89 1.51
C ASN A 222 7.02 -34.90 0.58
N ALA A 223 7.73 -34.49 -0.44
CA ALA A 223 7.45 -33.29 -1.24
C ALA A 223 6.44 -33.48 -2.38
N GLY A 224 5.62 -34.51 -2.35
CA GLY A 224 4.59 -34.74 -3.35
C GLY A 224 3.27 -35.20 -2.71
N PRO A 225 2.13 -35.01 -3.41
CA PRO A 225 0.81 -35.37 -2.89
C PRO A 225 0.64 -36.87 -2.63
N SER A 226 1.46 -37.71 -3.28
CA SER A 226 1.47 -39.17 -3.14
C SER A 226 2.67 -39.71 -2.35
N SER A 227 3.54 -38.83 -1.80
CA SER A 227 4.71 -39.29 -1.08
C SER A 227 4.37 -39.90 0.28
N SER A 228 4.95 -41.07 0.56
CA SER A 228 4.85 -41.70 1.88
C SER A 228 5.68 -40.94 2.92
N PRO A 229 5.25 -40.86 4.20
CA PRO A 229 6.08 -40.35 5.28
C PRO A 229 7.43 -41.06 5.45
N GLU A 230 7.54 -42.26 4.92
CA GLU A 230 8.73 -43.09 5.00
C GLU A 230 9.69 -42.88 3.80
N ASP A 231 9.25 -42.16 2.77
CA ASP A 231 10.06 -41.89 1.58
C ASP A 231 11.05 -40.74 1.86
N LYS A 232 12.27 -41.13 2.24
CA LYS A 232 13.37 -40.22 2.57
C LYS A 232 13.94 -39.45 1.36
N ASN A 233 13.60 -39.86 0.14
CA ASN A 233 14.17 -39.29 -1.09
C ASN A 233 13.35 -38.17 -1.69
N THR A 234 12.23 -37.77 -1.09
CA THR A 234 11.31 -36.76 -1.59
C THR A 234 11.45 -35.41 -0.92
N SER A 235 12.57 -35.14 -0.27
CA SER A 235 12.81 -33.82 0.31
C SER A 235 13.37 -32.84 -0.73
N PHE A 236 12.87 -31.61 -0.73
CA PHE A 236 13.40 -30.52 -1.53
C PHE A 236 13.43 -29.21 -0.75
N THR A 237 14.21 -28.27 -1.25
CA THR A 237 14.28 -26.91 -0.70
C THR A 237 13.67 -25.92 -1.69
N ALA A 238 12.72 -25.13 -1.24
CA ALA A 238 12.17 -24.04 -2.02
C ALA A 238 12.56 -22.70 -1.44
N LYS A 239 12.83 -21.74 -2.33
CA LYS A 239 13.18 -20.37 -2.01
C LYS A 239 11.94 -19.50 -2.12
N TYR A 240 11.72 -18.65 -1.10
CA TYR A 240 10.60 -17.71 -1.05
C TYR A 240 11.12 -16.30 -0.78
N MET A 241 10.53 -15.34 -1.49
CA MET A 241 10.67 -13.92 -1.18
C MET A 241 9.39 -13.49 -0.48
N MET A 242 9.49 -13.10 0.79
CA MET A 242 8.35 -12.71 1.61
C MET A 242 8.51 -11.28 2.10
N HIS A 243 7.43 -10.55 2.24
CA HIS A 243 7.44 -9.27 2.92
C HIS A 243 6.79 -9.33 4.30
N THR A 244 7.18 -8.38 5.17
CA THR A 244 6.81 -8.34 6.58
C THR A 244 5.37 -7.96 6.89
N GLU A 245 4.54 -7.68 5.88
CA GLU A 245 3.22 -7.11 6.09
C GLU A 245 2.10 -8.09 5.73
N GLY A 246 2.27 -9.37 6.05
CA GLY A 246 1.20 -10.34 6.05
C GLY A 246 0.82 -10.92 4.70
N GLN A 247 1.71 -10.94 3.72
CA GLN A 247 1.45 -11.64 2.47
C GLN A 247 1.34 -13.14 2.71
N ARG A 248 0.25 -13.74 2.25
CA ARG A 248 0.09 -15.19 2.20
C ARG A 248 0.61 -15.72 0.89
N MET A 249 1.44 -16.76 0.98
CA MET A 249 2.04 -17.41 -0.19
C MET A 249 1.73 -18.89 -0.15
N PRO A 250 1.33 -19.51 -1.29
CA PRO A 250 1.14 -20.94 -1.37
C PRO A 250 2.48 -21.65 -1.23
N VAL A 251 2.50 -22.70 -0.45
CA VAL A 251 3.59 -23.67 -0.44
C VAL A 251 3.35 -24.63 -1.62
N LEU A 252 4.33 -24.74 -2.49
CA LEU A 252 4.23 -25.62 -3.65
C LEU A 252 4.98 -26.93 -3.40
N PHE A 253 4.49 -28.02 -3.93
CA PHE A 253 5.25 -29.27 -4.03
C PHE A 253 6.39 -29.12 -5.05
N GLN A 254 7.28 -30.12 -5.10
CA GLN A 254 8.44 -30.10 -6.00
C GLN A 254 8.05 -30.03 -7.50
N ASP A 255 6.90 -30.55 -7.86
CA ASP A 255 6.34 -30.51 -9.22
C ASP A 255 5.63 -29.19 -9.55
N GLY A 256 5.63 -28.25 -8.61
CA GLY A 256 4.97 -26.94 -8.74
C GLY A 256 3.47 -26.96 -8.43
N SER A 257 2.87 -28.12 -8.12
CA SER A 257 1.47 -28.19 -7.70
C SER A 257 1.27 -27.59 -6.31
N PRO A 258 0.12 -26.97 -6.02
CA PRO A 258 -0.15 -26.38 -4.72
C PRO A 258 -0.28 -27.45 -3.64
N SER A 259 0.38 -27.24 -2.52
CA SER A 259 0.20 -28.04 -1.31
C SER A 259 -1.00 -27.53 -0.49
N PRO A 260 -1.44 -28.30 0.53
CA PRO A 260 -2.50 -27.83 1.43
C PRO A 260 -2.02 -26.76 2.43
N TYR A 261 -0.91 -26.07 2.17
CA TYR A 261 -0.30 -25.13 3.10
C TYR A 261 -0.10 -23.74 2.49
N LEU A 262 -0.25 -22.73 3.35
CA LEU A 262 0.16 -21.35 3.10
C LEU A 262 1.20 -20.93 4.15
N ILE A 263 2.08 -20.03 3.77
CA ILE A 263 2.98 -19.33 4.68
C ILE A 263 2.65 -17.85 4.70
N GLU A 264 2.87 -17.23 5.85
CA GLU A 264 2.69 -15.80 6.05
C GLU A 264 3.80 -15.26 6.94
N LEU A 265 4.36 -14.10 6.57
CA LEU A 265 5.28 -13.34 7.40
C LEU A 265 4.64 -11.99 7.74
N ALA A 266 4.41 -11.72 9.02
CA ALA A 266 3.72 -10.51 9.45
C ALA A 266 4.42 -9.85 10.64
N THR A 267 4.55 -8.52 10.58
CA THR A 267 4.93 -7.71 11.74
C THR A 267 3.66 -7.34 12.50
N LEU A 268 3.57 -7.75 13.76
CA LEU A 268 2.41 -7.54 14.61
C LEU A 268 2.84 -6.96 15.97
N THR A 269 2.03 -6.05 16.52
CA THR A 269 2.27 -5.48 17.85
C THR A 269 1.21 -5.98 18.83
N TYR A 270 1.60 -6.91 19.72
CA TYR A 270 0.70 -7.43 20.73
C TYR A 270 0.49 -6.42 21.87
N GLN A 271 -0.74 -6.29 22.35
CA GLN A 271 -1.14 -5.31 23.37
C GLN A 271 -0.36 -5.48 24.68
N ASN A 272 -0.07 -6.72 25.09
CA ASN A 272 0.60 -7.02 26.36
C ASN A 272 2.08 -6.64 26.35
N THR A 273 2.78 -6.71 25.22
CA THR A 273 4.20 -6.39 25.11
C THR A 273 4.45 -4.98 24.60
N ARG A 274 3.50 -4.41 23.81
CA ARG A 274 3.62 -3.13 23.09
C ARG A 274 4.86 -3.04 22.18
N LYS A 275 5.46 -4.18 21.86
CA LYS A 275 6.63 -4.30 20.98
C LYS A 275 6.23 -5.04 19.71
N PRO A 276 6.71 -4.60 18.55
CA PRO A 276 6.49 -5.33 17.31
C PRO A 276 7.27 -6.65 17.33
N VAL A 277 6.64 -7.70 16.85
CA VAL A 277 7.25 -8.99 16.60
C VAL A 277 7.10 -9.36 15.15
N LEU A 278 8.09 -10.03 14.61
CA LEU A 278 8.01 -10.65 13.29
C LEU A 278 7.52 -12.08 13.48
N LYS A 279 6.34 -12.38 12.95
CA LYS A 279 5.67 -13.69 13.07
C LYS A 279 5.68 -14.39 11.73
N PHE A 280 6.29 -15.57 11.67
CA PHE A 280 6.14 -16.51 10.56
C PHE A 280 5.08 -17.54 10.93
N THR A 281 4.12 -17.76 10.02
CA THR A 281 2.97 -18.65 10.26
C THR A 281 2.86 -19.66 9.14
N LEU A 282 2.63 -20.93 9.49
CA LEU A 282 2.19 -21.97 8.58
C LEU A 282 0.68 -22.19 8.80
N MET A 283 -0.08 -22.20 7.73
CA MET A 283 -1.54 -22.25 7.74
C MET A 283 -2.04 -23.36 6.82
N ASP A 284 -3.22 -23.90 7.14
CA ASP A 284 -3.99 -24.71 6.21
C ASP A 284 -4.58 -23.82 5.11
N SER A 285 -4.40 -24.19 3.84
CA SER A 285 -4.79 -23.35 2.70
C SER A 285 -6.31 -23.26 2.49
N THR A 286 -7.06 -24.23 2.97
CA THR A 286 -8.53 -24.29 2.81
C THR A 286 -9.24 -23.57 3.95
N THR A 287 -8.85 -23.87 5.18
CA THR A 287 -9.54 -23.36 6.37
C THR A 287 -8.92 -22.06 6.89
N LEU A 288 -7.73 -21.69 6.42
CA LEU A 288 -6.91 -20.58 6.90
C LEU A 288 -6.57 -20.65 8.40
N LYS A 289 -6.68 -21.84 8.99
CA LYS A 289 -6.28 -22.06 10.38
C LYS A 289 -4.77 -22.12 10.50
N THR A 290 -4.25 -21.46 11.50
CA THR A 290 -2.83 -21.57 11.88
C THR A 290 -2.54 -23.00 12.37
N LEU A 291 -1.59 -23.65 11.72
CA LEU A 291 -1.10 -24.97 12.12
C LEU A 291 0.06 -24.84 13.11
N THR A 292 0.99 -23.94 12.80
CA THR A 292 2.09 -23.59 13.69
C THR A 292 2.61 -22.20 13.37
N TYR A 293 3.37 -21.62 14.30
CA TYR A 293 4.05 -20.35 14.09
C TYR A 293 5.32 -20.25 14.91
N VAL A 294 6.20 -19.38 14.46
CA VAL A 294 7.35 -18.89 15.22
C VAL A 294 7.37 -17.36 15.17
N TRP A 295 7.98 -16.74 16.14
CA TRP A 295 8.13 -15.30 16.17
C TRP A 295 9.50 -14.89 16.71
N ALA A 296 9.94 -13.72 16.28
CA ALA A 296 11.17 -13.08 16.73
C ALA A 296 10.94 -11.58 16.96
N ASN A 297 11.88 -10.90 17.57
CA ASN A 297 11.86 -9.44 17.60
C ASN A 297 11.87 -8.89 16.18
N ALA A 298 11.12 -7.82 15.94
CA ALA A 298 11.04 -7.19 14.63
C ALA A 298 12.17 -6.19 14.36
N ASP A 299 13.03 -5.92 15.36
CA ASP A 299 14.15 -4.98 15.32
C ASP A 299 15.40 -5.61 14.69
#